data_499c032ee38fe4d5880e46b90d48a93b
#
_entry.id   499c032ee38fe4d5880e46b90d48a93b
#
_cell.length_a   1.000
_cell.length_b   1.000
_cell.length_c   1.000
_cell.angle_alpha   90.00
_cell.angle_beta   90.00
_cell.angle_gamma   90.00
#
_symmetry.space_group_name_H-M   'P 1'
#
loop_
_entity.id
_entity.type
_entity.pdbx_description
1 polymer ?
#
loop_
_entity_poly.entity_id
_entity_poly.type
_entity_poly.pdbx_seq_one_letter_code
_entity_poly.pdbx_strand_id
1 'polypeptide(L)'
;MEMIKQRLLLSVVLLLNGCVVADMDSSNYDYVPYVKTIQKKGMTGHTDRAQRKRDLYRCGLAKNVDPDYQAFNRNQLVDGETMAQHDKRIEHFESCMMDKGYIFLDFGECGPLKKPSGKCN
;
A
#
# COMPACT_ATOMS: atom_id res chain seq x y z
N MET A 1 56.72 6.41 2.14
CA MET A 1 55.85 6.43 0.94
C MET A 1 54.98 5.17 0.81
N GLU A 2 55.50 4.01 1.11
CA GLU A 2 54.71 2.77 1.02
C GLU A 2 53.55 2.68 2.02
N MET A 3 53.69 3.20 3.23
CA MET A 3 52.62 3.23 4.23
C MET A 3 51.45 4.10 3.82
N ILE A 4 51.67 5.20 3.08
CA ILE A 4 50.61 6.09 2.59
C ILE A 4 49.84 5.42 1.47
N LYS A 5 50.51 4.72 0.57
CA LYS A 5 49.87 3.93 -0.50
C LYS A 5 48.99 2.80 0.06
N GLN A 6 49.49 2.12 1.09
CA GLN A 6 48.75 1.03 1.74
C GLN A 6 47.52 1.53 2.49
N ARG A 7 47.58 2.68 3.15
CA ARG A 7 46.45 3.33 3.82
C ARG A 7 45.41 3.84 2.81
N LEU A 8 45.88 4.38 1.68
CA LEU A 8 44.98 4.83 0.62
C LEU A 8 44.21 3.67 -0.02
N LEU A 9 44.88 2.54 -0.27
CA LEU A 9 44.25 1.32 -0.78
C LEU A 9 43.20 0.76 0.19
N LEU A 10 43.50 0.78 1.50
CA LEU A 10 42.58 0.31 2.52
C LEU A 10 41.36 1.20 2.61
N SER A 11 41.51 2.51 2.48
CA SER A 11 40.38 3.46 2.47
C SER A 11 39.49 3.29 1.25
N VAL A 12 40.06 3.02 0.08
CA VAL A 12 39.31 2.81 -1.16
C VAL A 12 38.51 1.48 -1.08
N VAL A 13 39.09 0.43 -0.51
CA VAL A 13 38.39 -0.85 -0.30
C VAL A 13 37.23 -0.71 0.67
N LEU A 14 37.35 0.08 1.72
CA LEU A 14 36.27 0.35 2.68
C LEU A 14 35.11 1.16 2.06
N LEU A 15 35.40 2.06 1.14
CA LEU A 15 34.38 2.84 0.42
C LEU A 15 33.61 1.99 -0.58
N LEU A 16 34.23 0.96 -1.17
CA LEU A 16 33.57 0.05 -2.10
C LEU A 16 32.60 -0.92 -1.41
N ASN A 17 32.82 -1.25 -0.15
CA ASN A 17 31.93 -2.13 0.61
C ASN A 17 30.59 -1.46 0.99
N GLY A 18 30.51 -0.14 0.99
CA GLY A 18 29.28 0.60 1.26
C GLY A 18 28.24 0.58 0.13
N CYS A 19 28.63 0.17 -1.08
CA CYS A 19 27.75 0.15 -2.24
C CYS A 19 27.07 -1.20 -2.50
N VAL A 20 27.35 -2.23 -1.70
CA VAL A 20 26.90 -3.61 -1.96
C VAL A 20 25.66 -4.00 -1.16
N VAL A 21 25.04 -3.07 -0.42
CA VAL A 21 23.92 -3.35 0.49
C VAL A 21 22.57 -3.04 -0.14
N ALA A 22 22.47 -2.82 -1.46
CA ALA A 22 21.19 -2.67 -2.13
C ALA A 22 20.51 -4.03 -2.20
N ASP A 23 19.42 -4.19 -1.45
CA ASP A 23 18.54 -5.33 -1.61
C ASP A 23 17.90 -5.24 -3.00
N MET A 24 18.25 -6.18 -3.87
CA MET A 24 17.75 -6.28 -5.25
C MET A 24 16.37 -6.95 -5.32
N ASP A 25 15.77 -7.26 -4.18
CA ASP A 25 14.46 -7.87 -4.10
C ASP A 25 13.34 -6.85 -4.28
N SER A 26 12.76 -6.79 -5.49
CA SER A 26 11.67 -5.88 -5.82
C SER A 26 10.39 -6.15 -5.03
N SER A 27 10.24 -7.29 -4.38
CA SER A 27 9.06 -7.62 -3.58
C SER A 27 8.92 -6.76 -2.33
N ASN A 28 9.97 -6.05 -1.90
CA ASN A 28 9.89 -5.04 -0.85
C ASN A 28 9.05 -3.82 -1.26
N TYR A 29 8.79 -3.65 -2.57
CA TYR A 29 7.98 -2.56 -3.11
C TYR A 29 6.53 -2.99 -3.40
N ASP A 30 6.21 -4.28 -3.26
CA ASP A 30 4.85 -4.77 -3.38
C ASP A 30 4.07 -4.48 -2.09
N TYR A 31 2.97 -3.78 -2.24
CA TYR A 31 2.10 -3.42 -1.14
C TYR A 31 0.86 -4.31 -1.08
N VAL A 32 0.21 -4.30 0.07
CA VAL A 32 -1.05 -5.00 0.27
C VAL A 32 -2.14 -4.48 -0.68
N PRO A 33 -3.17 -5.30 -1.01
CA PRO A 33 -4.32 -4.85 -1.79
C PRO A 33 -5.00 -3.62 -1.18
N TYR A 34 -5.58 -2.78 -2.02
CA TYR A 34 -6.23 -1.53 -1.60
C TYR A 34 -7.28 -1.74 -0.50
N VAL A 35 -8.05 -2.80 -0.56
CA VAL A 35 -9.08 -3.10 0.46
C VAL A 35 -8.50 -3.18 1.87
N LYS A 36 -7.28 -3.65 2.02
CA LYS A 36 -6.61 -3.78 3.32
C LYS A 36 -6.24 -2.45 3.94
N THR A 37 -6.16 -1.38 3.16
CA THR A 37 -5.94 -0.02 3.67
C THR A 37 -7.18 0.55 4.34
N ILE A 38 -8.35 -0.02 4.07
CA ILE A 38 -9.65 0.43 4.60
C ILE A 38 -9.91 -0.32 5.91
N GLN A 39 -9.75 0.37 7.02
CA GLN A 39 -9.83 -0.23 8.35
C GLN A 39 -10.93 0.44 9.18
N LYS A 40 -11.63 -0.33 9.99
CA LYS A 40 -12.59 0.21 10.94
C LYS A 40 -11.85 1.04 12.00
N LYS A 41 -12.31 2.26 12.26
CA LYS A 41 -11.71 3.13 13.28
C LYS A 41 -11.73 2.44 14.65
N GLY A 42 -10.59 2.40 15.32
CA GLY A 42 -10.44 1.72 16.60
C GLY A 42 -10.25 0.20 16.51
N MET A 43 -10.28 -0.37 15.29
CA MET A 43 -10.08 -1.81 15.06
C MET A 43 -9.02 -2.08 13.99
N THR A 44 -8.05 -1.21 13.90
CA THR A 44 -6.96 -1.31 12.94
C THR A 44 -6.22 -2.65 13.07
N GLY A 45 -6.13 -3.38 11.98
CA GLY A 45 -5.58 -4.73 11.95
C GLY A 45 -6.58 -5.84 12.35
N HIS A 46 -7.76 -5.47 12.85
CA HIS A 46 -8.80 -6.37 13.32
C HIS A 46 -10.18 -6.05 12.72
N THR A 47 -10.23 -5.39 11.59
CA THR A 47 -11.47 -5.06 10.89
C THR A 47 -12.22 -6.33 10.52
N ASP A 48 -13.54 -6.35 10.76
CA ASP A 48 -14.42 -7.41 10.28
C ASP A 48 -14.47 -7.37 8.75
N ARG A 49 -13.84 -8.33 8.10
CA ARG A 49 -13.69 -8.38 6.64
C ARG A 49 -15.01 -8.58 5.92
N ALA A 50 -15.90 -9.41 6.48
CA ALA A 50 -17.20 -9.66 5.89
C ALA A 50 -18.10 -8.42 5.96
N GLN A 51 -18.10 -7.72 7.08
CA GLN A 51 -18.83 -6.46 7.24
C GLN A 51 -18.26 -5.38 6.30
N ARG A 52 -16.94 -5.26 6.21
CA ARG A 52 -16.29 -4.32 5.29
C ARG A 52 -16.72 -4.59 3.84
N LYS A 53 -16.75 -5.85 3.43
CA LYS A 53 -17.18 -6.23 2.07
C LYS A 53 -18.62 -5.80 1.80
N ARG A 54 -19.53 -6.03 2.73
CA ARG A 54 -20.91 -5.56 2.62
C ARG A 54 -20.99 -4.03 2.51
N ASP A 55 -20.23 -3.33 3.32
CA ASP A 55 -20.20 -1.87 3.33
C ASP A 55 -19.62 -1.30 2.04
N LEU A 56 -18.60 -1.94 1.46
CA LEU A 56 -18.04 -1.57 0.16
C LEU A 56 -19.10 -1.62 -0.95
N TYR A 57 -19.89 -2.69 -0.99
CA TYR A 57 -20.97 -2.80 -1.97
C TYR A 57 -22.07 -1.75 -1.74
N ARG A 58 -22.41 -1.46 -0.50
CA ARG A 58 -23.37 -0.40 -0.15
C ARG A 58 -22.86 1.00 -0.52
N CYS A 59 -21.54 1.20 -0.50
CA CYS A 59 -20.93 2.46 -0.88
C CYS A 59 -20.65 2.60 -2.38
N GLY A 60 -21.06 1.62 -3.19
CA GLY A 60 -21.02 1.75 -4.64
C GLY A 60 -20.06 0.84 -5.36
N LEU A 61 -19.36 -0.07 -4.67
CA LEU A 61 -18.58 -1.09 -5.34
C LEU A 61 -19.49 -1.98 -6.18
N ALA A 62 -19.14 -2.19 -7.44
CA ALA A 62 -19.89 -3.05 -8.32
C ALA A 62 -19.94 -4.50 -7.78
N LYS A 63 -21.11 -5.11 -7.80
CA LYS A 63 -21.37 -6.44 -7.21
C LYS A 63 -20.54 -7.57 -7.84
N ASN A 64 -20.11 -7.39 -9.07
CA ASN A 64 -19.25 -8.34 -9.79
C ASN A 64 -17.75 -8.16 -9.48
N VAL A 65 -17.38 -7.15 -8.69
CA VAL A 65 -16.00 -6.92 -8.28
C VAL A 65 -15.78 -7.52 -6.89
N ASP A 66 -14.77 -8.39 -6.77
CA ASP A 66 -14.32 -8.88 -5.47
C ASP A 66 -13.23 -7.94 -4.95
N PRO A 67 -13.46 -7.24 -3.83
CA PRO A 67 -12.50 -6.29 -3.29
C PRO A 67 -11.20 -6.96 -2.78
N ASP A 68 -11.23 -8.25 -2.48
CA ASP A 68 -10.05 -8.98 -2.00
C ASP A 68 -9.03 -9.26 -3.13
N TYR A 69 -9.40 -9.04 -4.38
CA TYR A 69 -8.53 -9.19 -5.54
C TYR A 69 -7.98 -7.84 -6.03
N GLN A 70 -6.87 -7.88 -6.74
CA GLN A 70 -6.16 -6.71 -7.27
C GLN A 70 -6.99 -5.87 -8.26
N ALA A 71 -8.09 -6.38 -8.78
CA ALA A 71 -9.01 -5.64 -9.65
C ALA A 71 -9.66 -4.45 -8.94
N PHE A 72 -9.77 -4.48 -7.61
CA PHE A 72 -10.24 -3.35 -6.82
C PHE A 72 -9.06 -2.43 -6.49
N ASN A 73 -8.94 -1.36 -7.24
CA ASN A 73 -7.87 -0.38 -7.09
C ASN A 73 -8.45 1.04 -7.15
N ARG A 74 -8.01 1.89 -6.24
CA ARG A 74 -8.43 3.29 -6.17
C ARG A 74 -8.23 4.06 -7.48
N ASN A 75 -7.17 3.74 -8.20
CA ASN A 75 -6.78 4.45 -9.42
C ASN A 75 -7.39 3.86 -10.70
N GLN A 76 -8.19 2.81 -10.60
CA GLN A 76 -8.79 2.19 -11.77
C GLN A 76 -9.96 3.02 -12.29
N LEU A 77 -9.89 3.39 -13.58
CA LEU A 77 -11.00 4.01 -14.30
C LEU A 77 -12.03 2.97 -14.72
N VAL A 78 -13.30 3.32 -14.62
CA VAL A 78 -14.39 2.57 -15.25
C VAL A 78 -14.45 2.96 -16.72
N ASP A 79 -14.87 2.03 -17.58
CA ASP A 79 -14.98 2.26 -19.01
C ASP A 79 -15.82 3.52 -19.33
N GLY A 80 -15.26 4.42 -20.10
CA GLY A 80 -15.90 5.67 -20.48
C GLY A 80 -15.87 6.79 -19.43
N GLU A 81 -15.24 6.54 -18.28
CA GLU A 81 -15.12 7.52 -17.19
C GLU A 81 -13.99 8.52 -17.49
N THR A 82 -14.31 9.81 -17.31
CA THR A 82 -13.26 10.85 -17.31
C THR A 82 -12.55 10.89 -15.96
N MET A 83 -11.37 11.52 -15.90
CA MET A 83 -10.66 11.72 -14.62
C MET A 83 -11.51 12.50 -13.61
N ALA A 84 -12.24 13.51 -14.06
CA ALA A 84 -13.12 14.29 -13.18
C ALA A 84 -14.26 13.44 -12.61
N GLN A 85 -14.85 12.56 -13.42
CA GLN A 85 -15.87 11.60 -12.97
C GLN A 85 -15.30 10.57 -12.01
N HIS A 86 -14.10 10.08 -12.29
CA HIS A 86 -13.38 9.18 -11.41
C HIS A 86 -13.15 9.79 -10.03
N ASP A 87 -12.63 11.01 -9.99
CA ASP A 87 -12.33 11.70 -8.72
C ASP A 87 -13.60 11.89 -7.88
N LYS A 88 -14.71 12.29 -8.50
CA LYS A 88 -16.00 12.41 -7.82
C LYS A 88 -16.51 11.07 -7.28
N ARG A 89 -16.36 10.01 -8.06
CA ARG A 89 -16.78 8.67 -7.65
C ARG A 89 -15.98 8.18 -6.46
N ILE A 90 -14.66 8.37 -6.48
CA ILE A 90 -13.77 7.98 -5.39
C ILE A 90 -14.06 8.81 -4.13
N GLU A 91 -14.23 10.12 -4.27
CA GLU A 91 -14.59 11.00 -3.15
C GLU A 91 -15.90 10.58 -2.50
N HIS A 92 -16.92 10.28 -3.29
CA HIS A 92 -18.21 9.79 -2.80
C HIS A 92 -18.06 8.44 -2.07
N PHE A 93 -17.33 7.52 -2.66
CA PHE A 93 -17.03 6.21 -2.09
C PHE A 93 -16.30 6.32 -0.74
N GLU A 94 -15.23 7.10 -0.70
CA GLU A 94 -14.44 7.30 0.52
C GLU A 94 -15.28 7.97 1.61
N SER A 95 -16.06 8.98 1.27
CA SER A 95 -16.98 9.65 2.22
C SER A 95 -18.02 8.68 2.77
N CYS A 96 -18.59 7.84 1.92
CA CYS A 96 -19.56 6.83 2.32
C CYS A 96 -18.94 5.84 3.33
N MET A 97 -17.73 5.37 3.07
CA MET A 97 -17.02 4.47 3.98
C MET A 97 -16.66 5.15 5.30
N MET A 98 -16.19 6.40 5.24
CA MET A 98 -15.90 7.17 6.46
C MET A 98 -17.15 7.39 7.31
N ASP A 99 -18.30 7.65 6.71
CA ASP A 99 -19.58 7.77 7.42
C ASP A 99 -19.97 6.46 8.13
N LYS A 100 -19.50 5.32 7.63
CA LYS A 100 -19.68 4.01 8.26
C LYS A 100 -18.61 3.69 9.32
N GLY A 101 -17.70 4.61 9.58
CA GLY A 101 -16.67 4.51 10.61
C GLY A 101 -15.36 3.89 10.15
N TYR A 102 -15.07 3.88 8.84
CA TYR A 102 -13.79 3.43 8.32
C TYR A 102 -12.80 4.58 8.18
N ILE A 103 -11.53 4.25 8.28
CA ILE A 103 -10.40 5.13 7.96
C ILE A 103 -9.62 4.51 6.81
N PHE A 104 -8.91 5.35 6.08
CA PHE A 104 -8.06 4.95 4.96
C PHE A 104 -6.60 5.15 5.37
N LEU A 105 -5.87 4.05 5.49
CA LEU A 105 -4.45 4.07 5.79
C LEU A 105 -3.63 4.23 4.50
N ASP A 106 -2.47 4.84 4.61
CA ASP A 106 -1.51 4.83 3.53
C ASP A 106 -0.91 3.43 3.35
N PHE A 107 -0.54 3.08 2.14
CA PHE A 107 0.12 1.79 1.87
C PHE A 107 1.38 1.60 2.72
N GLY A 108 2.12 2.68 2.98
CA GLY A 108 3.29 2.65 3.85
C GLY A 108 2.96 2.23 5.29
N GLU A 109 1.77 2.55 5.79
CA GLU A 109 1.31 2.14 7.12
C GLU A 109 0.96 0.66 7.19
N CYS A 110 0.56 0.06 6.08
CA CYS A 110 0.33 -1.38 5.96
C CYS A 110 1.63 -2.17 5.89
N GLY A 111 2.69 -1.55 5.41
CA GLY A 111 3.97 -2.18 5.15
C GLY A 111 4.01 -2.98 3.85
N PRO A 112 5.21 -3.42 3.43
CA PRO A 112 5.36 -4.28 2.25
C PRO A 112 4.79 -5.67 2.51
N LEU A 113 4.41 -6.40 1.44
CA LEU A 113 3.84 -7.75 1.55
C LEU A 113 4.72 -8.72 2.33
N LYS A 114 6.04 -8.61 2.21
CA LYS A 114 6.99 -9.46 2.93
C LYS A 114 7.09 -9.15 4.42
N LYS A 115 6.77 -7.94 4.82
CA LYS A 115 6.88 -7.49 6.21
C LYS A 115 5.70 -6.60 6.57
N PRO A 116 4.49 -7.14 6.64
CA PRO A 116 3.30 -6.36 6.97
C PRO A 116 3.39 -5.81 8.40
N SER A 117 2.83 -4.63 8.58
CA SER A 117 2.81 -3.95 9.89
C SER A 117 1.82 -4.56 10.89
N GLY A 118 0.87 -5.36 10.41
CA GLY A 118 -0.24 -5.87 11.19
C GLY A 118 -1.42 -4.89 11.35
N LYS A 119 -1.32 -3.70 10.78
CA LYS A 119 -2.40 -2.68 10.83
C LYS A 119 -3.48 -2.85 9.77
N CYS A 120 -3.24 -3.69 8.77
CA CYS A 120 -4.07 -3.80 7.57
C CYS A 120 -4.46 -5.26 7.32
N ASN A 121 -5.61 -5.65 7.80
CA ASN A 121 -6.14 -6.98 7.52
C ASN A 121 -7.16 -6.98 6.38
#